data_5505f2d55df6330d499ef713d47a28c8
#
_entry.id   5505f2d55df6330d499ef713d47a28c8
#
_cell.length_a   1.000
_cell.length_b   1.000
_cell.length_c   1.000
_cell.angle_alpha   90.00
_cell.angle_beta   90.00
_cell.angle_gamma   90.00
#
_symmetry.space_group_name_H-M   'P 1'
#
loop_
_entity.id
_entity.type
_entity.pdbx_description
1 polymer ?
#
loop_
_entity_poly.entity_id
_entity_poly.type
_entity_poly.pdbx_seq_one_letter_code
_entity_poly.pdbx_strand_id
1 'polypeptide(L)'
;MMRRRAFLRGAAGLAYGLAGRRPAGAQPPSAIEDELVVQTPVSAFIVEAMLKEFAAYAKERWQVTLKTRAQRAGTPVSYERIIAWKGQPEADIFWGGEPALFQSLAEQKLLTRLETPAETWDAIPGSIGAPKAIPLKDPGRQWVGTALEVYGIAYNPRLLKRLGVPEPRDWDDVLHPKLKGSVAQCTPYRSSSSHATYEVILQSRGEAEGWEWLKRLAANTGAFVAASRDVPAVVAKGEYAVGFGVPSYFVFEEKLAGFDIKFLAPKRAFVTPEPFAILAGARRPRAAREFLGFLLSERGQRLFMERGLFPVMPRYKVHGPPGSTVELAVQLTGGIRSFFEPPVTNVYDDEVARARFREVNERFKRDIESSWSGGKGR
;
A
#
# COMPACT_ATOMS: atom_id res chain seq x y z
N MET A 1 -101.37 -20.40 9.79
CA MET A 1 -101.41 -21.81 9.32
C MET A 1 -100.06 -22.26 8.86
N MET A 2 -99.62 -23.36 9.48
CA MET A 2 -98.66 -24.38 9.05
C MET A 2 -97.34 -23.90 8.47
N ARG A 3 -96.26 -24.05 9.25
CA ARG A 3 -95.31 -25.18 9.35
C ARG A 3 -94.63 -25.56 8.02
N ARG A 4 -93.24 -25.40 7.94
CA ARG A 4 -92.35 -26.55 8.02
C ARG A 4 -90.90 -26.14 8.02
N ARG A 5 -90.24 -26.81 8.91
CA ARG A 5 -88.75 -26.89 9.17
C ARG A 5 -88.02 -27.59 8.03
N ALA A 6 -86.72 -27.35 7.99
CA ALA A 6 -85.60 -28.25 7.85
C ALA A 6 -84.76 -27.86 6.61
N PHE A 7 -83.42 -27.93 6.51
CA PHE A 7 -82.37 -28.65 7.22
C PHE A 7 -81.02 -28.01 6.84
N LEU A 8 -80.20 -27.88 7.81
CA LEU A 8 -78.79 -27.61 7.66
C LEU A 8 -78.09 -28.73 6.88
N ARG A 9 -77.21 -28.40 5.92
CA ARG A 9 -76.01 -29.18 5.62
C ARG A 9 -74.89 -28.22 5.20
N GLY A 10 -73.83 -28.28 6.01
CA GLY A 10 -72.65 -27.52 5.80
C GLY A 10 -71.80 -27.98 4.57
N ALA A 11 -71.21 -27.04 3.91
CA ALA A 11 -70.15 -27.29 2.99
C ALA A 11 -68.86 -26.66 3.61
N ALA A 12 -68.03 -27.54 4.17
CA ALA A 12 -66.67 -27.16 4.59
C ALA A 12 -65.87 -26.86 3.35
N GLY A 13 -65.57 -25.56 3.09
CA GLY A 13 -64.65 -25.11 2.10
C GLY A 13 -63.25 -25.34 2.58
N LEU A 14 -62.53 -26.30 2.01
CA LEU A 14 -61.07 -26.48 2.14
C LEU A 14 -60.38 -25.29 1.50
N ALA A 15 -59.91 -24.34 2.32
CA ALA A 15 -58.92 -23.36 1.93
C ALA A 15 -57.59 -24.07 1.84
N TYR A 16 -57.18 -24.49 0.64
CA TYR A 16 -55.81 -24.85 0.35
C TYR A 16 -54.95 -23.58 0.44
N GLY A 17 -54.27 -23.43 1.57
CA GLY A 17 -53.21 -22.49 1.73
C GLY A 17 -52.09 -22.83 0.74
N LEU A 18 -51.92 -22.01 -0.28
CA LEU A 18 -50.68 -21.93 -1.04
C LEU A 18 -49.56 -21.44 -0.12
N ALA A 19 -49.01 -22.36 0.67
CA ALA A 19 -47.72 -22.17 1.29
C ALA A 19 -46.72 -22.06 0.17
N GLY A 20 -46.37 -20.83 -0.22
CA GLY A 20 -45.27 -20.56 -1.13
C GLY A 20 -44.05 -21.33 -0.65
N ARG A 21 -43.65 -22.34 -1.39
CA ARG A 21 -42.35 -22.99 -1.21
C ARG A 21 -41.29 -21.91 -1.36
N ARG A 22 -40.72 -21.47 -0.24
CA ARG A 22 -39.44 -20.79 -0.24
C ARG A 22 -38.45 -21.69 -0.99
N PRO A 23 -37.68 -21.19 -1.94
CA PRO A 23 -36.63 -21.97 -2.58
C PRO A 23 -35.72 -22.53 -1.50
N ALA A 24 -35.54 -23.86 -1.53
CA ALA A 24 -34.67 -24.56 -0.60
C ALA A 24 -33.29 -23.94 -0.60
N GLY A 25 -32.90 -23.34 0.55
CA GLY A 25 -31.58 -23.37 1.07
C GLY A 25 -30.45 -22.87 0.18
N ALA A 26 -30.32 -21.57 -0.04
CA ALA A 26 -28.97 -21.03 -0.01
C ALA A 26 -28.48 -21.23 1.43
N GLN A 27 -27.56 -22.16 1.64
CA GLN A 27 -26.84 -22.26 2.91
C GLN A 27 -26.31 -20.85 3.25
N PRO A 28 -26.48 -20.36 4.48
CA PRO A 28 -25.89 -19.11 4.86
C PRO A 28 -24.39 -19.21 4.55
N PRO A 29 -23.79 -18.18 3.92
CA PRO A 29 -22.36 -18.20 3.66
C PRO A 29 -21.66 -18.56 4.96
N SER A 30 -20.76 -19.54 4.91
CA SER A 30 -20.08 -20.05 6.10
C SER A 30 -19.49 -18.87 6.88
N ALA A 31 -19.77 -18.78 8.18
CA ALA A 31 -19.30 -17.69 9.03
C ALA A 31 -17.78 -17.51 8.93
N ILE A 32 -17.31 -16.26 8.93
CA ILE A 32 -15.90 -15.95 9.11
C ILE A 32 -15.58 -15.82 10.60
N GLU A 33 -14.31 -15.79 10.94
CA GLU A 33 -13.87 -15.47 12.31
C GLU A 33 -14.25 -14.01 12.66
N ASP A 34 -14.48 -13.74 13.94
CA ASP A 34 -14.92 -12.43 14.44
C ASP A 34 -13.77 -11.46 14.80
N GLU A 35 -12.53 -11.85 14.50
CA GLU A 35 -11.34 -11.03 14.67
C GLU A 35 -10.43 -11.10 13.43
N LEU A 36 -9.64 -10.06 13.19
CA LEU A 36 -8.58 -10.02 12.18
C LEU A 36 -7.42 -9.16 12.69
N VAL A 37 -6.20 -9.70 12.65
CA VAL A 37 -4.98 -9.01 13.07
C VAL A 37 -4.05 -8.85 11.88
N VAL A 38 -3.65 -7.62 11.61
CA VAL A 38 -2.79 -7.26 10.46
C VAL A 38 -1.46 -6.71 10.95
N GLN A 39 -0.35 -7.32 10.55
CA GLN A 39 0.98 -6.73 10.64
C GLN A 39 1.22 -5.88 9.39
N THR A 40 1.61 -4.60 9.54
CA THR A 40 1.69 -3.69 8.38
C THR A 40 2.59 -2.48 8.59
N PRO A 41 3.36 -2.05 7.57
CA PRO A 41 4.00 -0.74 7.50
C PRO A 41 3.08 0.36 6.93
N VAL A 42 1.94 -0.02 6.34
CA VAL A 42 1.02 0.91 5.66
C VAL A 42 0.52 1.98 6.63
N SER A 43 0.32 3.19 6.12
CA SER A 43 -0.20 4.33 6.88
C SER A 43 -1.50 4.00 7.62
N ALA A 44 -1.67 4.53 8.83
CA ALA A 44 -2.93 4.43 9.58
C ALA A 44 -4.12 4.96 8.76
N PHE A 45 -3.90 6.04 8.02
CA PHE A 45 -4.89 6.66 7.15
C PHE A 45 -5.50 5.68 6.13
N ILE A 46 -4.69 4.74 5.64
CA ILE A 46 -5.13 3.71 4.69
C ILE A 46 -5.68 2.50 5.44
N VAL A 47 -4.87 1.94 6.35
CA VAL A 47 -5.19 0.65 6.97
C VAL A 47 -6.44 0.70 7.83
N GLU A 48 -6.65 1.79 8.60
CA GLU A 48 -7.84 1.96 9.43
C GLU A 48 -9.10 2.12 8.58
N ALA A 49 -9.02 2.86 7.46
CA ALA A 49 -10.13 2.99 6.53
C ALA A 49 -10.51 1.65 5.90
N MET A 50 -9.52 0.87 5.44
CA MET A 50 -9.74 -0.45 4.85
C MET A 50 -10.34 -1.44 5.86
N LEU A 51 -9.82 -1.48 7.08
CA LEU A 51 -10.31 -2.37 8.12
C LEU A 51 -11.73 -1.98 8.59
N LYS A 52 -12.02 -0.68 8.70
CA LYS A 52 -13.36 -0.18 9.02
C LYS A 52 -14.39 -0.58 7.97
N GLU A 53 -14.06 -0.37 6.69
CA GLU A 53 -14.93 -0.73 5.58
C GLU A 53 -15.10 -2.25 5.46
N PHE A 54 -14.05 -3.03 5.69
CA PHE A 54 -14.15 -4.47 5.71
C PHE A 54 -15.01 -4.98 6.87
N ALA A 55 -14.92 -4.38 8.07
CA ALA A 55 -15.78 -4.74 9.19
C ALA A 55 -17.26 -4.46 8.87
N ALA A 56 -17.57 -3.35 8.19
CA ALA A 56 -18.93 -3.06 7.71
C ALA A 56 -19.38 -4.10 6.67
N TYR A 57 -18.53 -4.43 5.70
CA TYR A 57 -18.76 -5.46 4.70
C TYR A 57 -19.01 -6.85 5.33
N ALA A 58 -18.22 -7.21 6.35
CA ALA A 58 -18.40 -8.47 7.07
C ALA A 58 -19.76 -8.55 7.78
N LYS A 59 -20.21 -7.44 8.38
CA LYS A 59 -21.52 -7.35 8.99
C LYS A 59 -22.66 -7.46 7.97
N GLU A 60 -22.51 -6.81 6.81
CA GLU A 60 -23.49 -6.88 5.72
C GLU A 60 -23.61 -8.32 5.17
N ARG A 61 -22.48 -8.99 4.94
CA ARG A 61 -22.42 -10.25 4.21
C ARG A 61 -22.62 -11.49 5.08
N TRP A 62 -22.06 -11.50 6.29
CA TRP A 62 -22.04 -12.67 7.18
C TRP A 62 -22.69 -12.44 8.54
N GLN A 63 -23.19 -11.25 8.80
CA GLN A 63 -23.76 -10.84 10.10
C GLN A 63 -22.75 -10.95 11.26
N VAL A 64 -21.45 -10.85 10.97
CA VAL A 64 -20.35 -10.91 11.94
C VAL A 64 -19.94 -9.49 12.33
N THR A 65 -19.84 -9.24 13.64
CA THR A 65 -19.20 -8.02 14.18
C THR A 65 -17.71 -8.27 14.28
N LEU A 66 -16.97 -7.91 13.23
CA LEU A 66 -15.55 -8.16 13.13
C LEU A 66 -14.75 -7.15 13.94
N LYS A 67 -13.90 -7.64 14.84
CA LYS A 67 -12.87 -6.86 15.54
C LYS A 67 -11.60 -6.85 14.72
N THR A 68 -11.07 -5.67 14.44
CA THR A 68 -9.86 -5.52 13.63
C THR A 68 -8.76 -4.86 14.43
N ARG A 69 -7.51 -5.29 14.24
CA ARG A 69 -6.33 -4.73 14.88
C ARG A 69 -5.16 -4.65 13.90
N ALA A 70 -4.55 -3.48 13.76
CA ALA A 70 -3.32 -3.29 13.01
C ALA A 70 -2.11 -3.18 13.96
N GLN A 71 -1.11 -4.03 13.76
CA GLN A 71 0.20 -3.94 14.39
C GLN A 71 1.13 -3.24 13.42
N ARG A 72 1.43 -1.96 13.67
CA ARG A 72 2.19 -1.14 12.74
C ARG A 72 3.67 -1.10 13.09
N ALA A 73 4.50 -1.44 12.10
CA ALA A 73 5.96 -1.30 12.15
C ALA A 73 6.50 -1.18 10.73
N GLY A 74 7.67 -0.60 10.55
CA GLY A 74 8.34 -0.57 9.24
C GLY A 74 8.57 -1.98 8.69
N THR A 75 8.67 -2.11 7.37
CA THR A 75 8.75 -3.42 6.68
C THR A 75 9.89 -4.30 7.20
N PRO A 76 11.14 -3.80 7.39
CA PRO A 76 12.21 -4.63 7.93
C PRO A 76 11.91 -5.16 9.34
N VAL A 77 11.33 -4.30 10.21
CA VAL A 77 10.96 -4.69 11.58
C VAL A 77 9.84 -5.73 11.57
N SER A 78 8.86 -5.57 10.68
CA SER A 78 7.76 -6.53 10.51
C SER A 78 8.27 -7.89 10.01
N TYR A 79 9.19 -7.88 9.04
CA TYR A 79 9.85 -9.06 8.51
C TYR A 79 10.58 -9.86 9.59
N GLU A 80 11.46 -9.20 10.36
CA GLU A 80 12.20 -9.84 11.45
C GLU A 80 11.25 -10.40 12.53
N ARG A 81 10.18 -9.69 12.84
CA ARG A 81 9.15 -10.14 13.79
C ARG A 81 8.46 -11.42 13.30
N ILE A 82 8.10 -11.49 12.01
CA ILE A 82 7.46 -12.66 11.42
C ILE A 82 8.39 -13.88 11.48
N ILE A 83 9.67 -13.70 11.18
CA ILE A 83 10.67 -14.76 11.32
C ILE A 83 10.78 -15.22 12.79
N ALA A 84 10.81 -14.28 13.73
CA ALA A 84 10.92 -14.59 15.17
C ALA A 84 9.73 -15.38 15.70
N TRP A 85 8.54 -15.28 15.09
CA TRP A 85 7.36 -16.06 15.47
C TRP A 85 7.45 -17.55 15.10
N LYS A 86 8.37 -17.95 14.23
CA LYS A 86 8.65 -19.36 13.89
C LYS A 86 7.39 -20.18 13.53
N GLY A 87 6.49 -19.61 12.74
CA GLY A 87 5.24 -20.26 12.32
C GLY A 87 4.11 -20.22 13.36
N GLN A 88 4.26 -19.46 14.44
CA GLN A 88 3.20 -19.18 15.43
C GLN A 88 2.90 -17.68 15.47
N PRO A 89 2.31 -17.14 14.41
CA PRO A 89 2.20 -15.70 14.24
C PRO A 89 1.20 -15.07 15.23
N GLU A 90 1.53 -13.85 15.68
CA GLU A 90 0.64 -13.01 16.49
C GLU A 90 -0.30 -12.16 15.62
N ALA A 91 -0.13 -12.19 14.29
CA ALA A 91 -0.99 -11.59 13.29
C ALA A 91 -1.43 -12.65 12.27
N ASP A 92 -2.49 -12.36 11.52
CA ASP A 92 -3.02 -13.26 10.48
C ASP A 92 -2.45 -12.92 9.11
N ILE A 93 -2.16 -11.64 8.90
CA ILE A 93 -1.78 -11.06 7.62
C ILE A 93 -0.50 -10.25 7.78
N PHE A 94 0.37 -10.31 6.78
CA PHE A 94 1.36 -9.29 6.48
C PHE A 94 0.92 -8.53 5.24
N TRP A 95 0.77 -7.21 5.35
CA TRP A 95 0.25 -6.37 4.28
C TRP A 95 1.04 -5.08 4.13
N GLY A 96 1.54 -4.83 2.91
CA GLY A 96 2.32 -3.65 2.58
C GLY A 96 3.82 -3.80 2.76
N GLY A 97 4.56 -3.05 1.99
CA GLY A 97 6.02 -3.04 1.98
C GLY A 97 6.61 -3.56 0.68
N GLU A 98 7.80 -4.11 0.75
CA GLU A 98 8.60 -4.47 -0.43
C GLU A 98 8.40 -5.92 -0.86
N PRO A 99 8.09 -6.21 -2.14
CA PRO A 99 7.87 -7.57 -2.66
C PRO A 99 9.01 -8.55 -2.35
N ALA A 100 10.27 -8.09 -2.39
CA ALA A 100 11.44 -8.90 -2.10
C ALA A 100 11.39 -9.58 -0.73
N LEU A 101 10.89 -8.89 0.30
CA LEU A 101 10.77 -9.46 1.64
C LEU A 101 9.63 -10.47 1.74
N PHE A 102 8.55 -10.29 0.99
CA PHE A 102 7.48 -11.28 0.87
C PHE A 102 7.97 -12.54 0.15
N GLN A 103 8.76 -12.38 -0.90
CA GLN A 103 9.38 -13.51 -1.60
C GLN A 103 10.31 -14.28 -0.66
N SER A 104 11.10 -13.60 0.14
CA SER A 104 11.96 -14.24 1.15
C SER A 104 11.17 -15.00 2.22
N LEU A 105 10.02 -14.47 2.69
CA LEU A 105 9.13 -15.19 3.61
C LEU A 105 8.49 -16.42 2.94
N ALA A 106 8.15 -16.34 1.66
CA ALA A 106 7.62 -17.47 0.88
C ALA A 106 8.64 -18.60 0.77
N GLU A 107 9.89 -18.29 0.45
CA GLU A 107 11.01 -19.23 0.39
C GLU A 107 11.26 -19.93 1.74
N GLN A 108 11.06 -19.22 2.84
CA GLN A 108 11.14 -19.75 4.22
C GLN A 108 9.87 -20.50 4.66
N LYS A 109 8.86 -20.65 3.79
CA LYS A 109 7.58 -21.32 4.08
C LYS A 109 6.79 -20.67 5.23
N LEU A 110 6.96 -19.37 5.42
CA LEU A 110 6.25 -18.58 6.44
C LEU A 110 4.93 -17.96 5.92
N LEU A 111 4.59 -18.20 4.65
CA LEU A 111 3.36 -17.74 4.02
C LEU A 111 2.48 -18.91 3.60
N THR A 112 1.17 -18.68 3.63
CA THR A 112 0.16 -19.65 3.17
C THR A 112 -0.20 -19.38 1.72
N ARG A 113 -0.46 -20.44 0.94
CA ARG A 113 -0.99 -20.30 -0.42
C ARG A 113 -2.33 -19.58 -0.41
N LEU A 114 -2.47 -18.56 -1.25
CA LEU A 114 -3.68 -17.75 -1.39
C LEU A 114 -4.71 -18.49 -2.27
N GLU A 115 -5.95 -18.62 -1.76
CA GLU A 115 -7.08 -19.23 -2.45
C GLU A 115 -7.95 -18.15 -3.13
N THR A 116 -7.31 -17.32 -3.95
CA THR A 116 -8.01 -16.30 -4.73
C THR A 116 -8.64 -16.94 -5.98
N PRO A 117 -9.90 -16.62 -6.35
CA PRO A 117 -10.52 -17.07 -7.59
C PRO A 117 -9.63 -16.81 -8.80
N ALA A 118 -9.61 -17.76 -9.75
CA ALA A 118 -8.75 -17.66 -10.93
C ALA A 118 -8.98 -16.37 -11.71
N GLU A 119 -10.23 -16.00 -11.95
CA GLU A 119 -10.58 -14.75 -12.65
C GLU A 119 -9.97 -13.50 -11.98
N THR A 120 -10.04 -13.41 -10.66
CA THR A 120 -9.45 -12.29 -9.91
C THR A 120 -7.92 -12.33 -9.96
N TRP A 121 -7.34 -13.52 -9.80
CA TRP A 121 -5.90 -13.71 -9.86
C TRP A 121 -5.32 -13.34 -11.22
N ASP A 122 -5.96 -13.79 -12.30
CA ASP A 122 -5.50 -13.58 -13.69
C ASP A 122 -5.71 -12.13 -14.15
N ALA A 123 -6.67 -11.42 -13.54
CA ALA A 123 -6.87 -9.99 -13.78
C ALA A 123 -5.72 -9.09 -13.26
N ILE A 124 -4.87 -9.61 -12.37
CA ILE A 124 -3.66 -8.91 -11.91
C ILE A 124 -2.51 -9.34 -12.81
N PRO A 125 -1.81 -8.43 -13.51
CA PRO A 125 -0.63 -8.76 -14.30
C PRO A 125 0.45 -9.44 -13.46
N GLY A 126 1.31 -10.25 -14.08
CA GLY A 126 2.43 -10.87 -13.39
C GLY A 126 3.44 -9.86 -12.86
N SER A 127 3.61 -8.77 -13.60
CA SER A 127 4.57 -7.70 -13.28
C SER A 127 4.16 -6.37 -13.90
N ILE A 128 4.87 -5.31 -13.52
CA ILE A 128 4.72 -3.94 -14.04
C ILE A 128 6.09 -3.32 -14.35
N GLY A 129 6.12 -2.44 -15.36
CA GLY A 129 7.31 -1.66 -15.73
C GLY A 129 8.19 -2.31 -16.80
N ALA A 130 9.00 -1.49 -17.45
CA ALA A 130 9.97 -1.86 -18.48
C ALA A 130 11.16 -0.87 -18.41
N PRO A 131 12.38 -1.26 -18.77
CA PRO A 131 12.83 -2.60 -19.19
C PRO A 131 12.94 -3.63 -18.06
N LYS A 132 12.95 -3.19 -16.78
CA LYS A 132 12.91 -4.07 -15.61
C LYS A 132 11.48 -4.22 -15.11
N ALA A 133 11.06 -5.45 -14.91
CA ALA A 133 9.71 -5.77 -14.46
C ALA A 133 9.69 -5.97 -12.93
N ILE A 134 8.80 -5.28 -12.24
CA ILE A 134 8.55 -5.48 -10.80
C ILE A 134 7.41 -6.49 -10.66
N PRO A 135 7.60 -7.60 -9.92
CA PRO A 135 6.55 -8.57 -9.72
C PRO A 135 5.34 -7.96 -9.00
N LEU A 136 4.13 -8.26 -9.47
CA LEU A 136 2.89 -7.89 -8.81
C LEU A 136 2.26 -9.04 -8.03
N LYS A 137 2.74 -10.26 -8.24
CA LYS A 137 2.26 -11.46 -7.55
C LYS A 137 3.31 -12.58 -7.62
N ASP A 138 3.29 -13.45 -6.62
CA ASP A 138 4.11 -14.65 -6.60
C ASP A 138 3.52 -15.75 -7.49
N PRO A 139 4.30 -16.36 -8.41
CA PRO A 139 3.83 -17.51 -9.19
C PRO A 139 3.33 -18.67 -8.33
N GLY A 140 3.90 -18.90 -7.14
CA GLY A 140 3.47 -19.89 -6.15
C GLY A 140 2.17 -19.52 -5.42
N ARG A 141 1.63 -18.32 -5.68
CA ARG A 141 0.41 -17.78 -5.05
C ARG A 141 0.54 -17.57 -3.54
N GLN A 142 1.71 -17.24 -3.03
CA GLN A 142 1.93 -17.00 -1.60
C GLN A 142 1.79 -15.53 -1.21
N TRP A 143 1.93 -14.62 -2.17
CA TRP A 143 1.65 -13.20 -1.99
C TRP A 143 1.10 -12.56 -3.28
N VAL A 144 0.44 -11.41 -3.15
CA VAL A 144 -0.11 -10.63 -4.26
C VAL A 144 -0.16 -9.15 -3.91
N GLY A 145 0.13 -8.29 -4.86
CA GLY A 145 -0.11 -6.85 -4.73
C GLY A 145 -1.60 -6.54 -4.67
N THR A 146 -1.96 -5.62 -3.80
CA THR A 146 -3.36 -5.18 -3.61
C THR A 146 -3.63 -3.79 -4.16
N ALA A 147 -2.61 -2.94 -4.24
CA ALA A 147 -2.61 -1.62 -4.84
C ALA A 147 -1.20 -1.29 -5.35
N LEU A 148 -1.06 -0.17 -6.06
CA LEU A 148 0.23 0.35 -6.53
C LEU A 148 0.50 1.69 -5.88
N GLU A 149 1.78 1.94 -5.57
CA GLU A 149 2.29 3.22 -5.12
C GLU A 149 3.44 3.71 -6.02
N VAL A 150 3.65 5.01 -6.08
CA VAL A 150 4.77 5.62 -6.79
C VAL A 150 5.65 6.39 -5.84
N TYR A 151 6.96 6.26 -6.01
CA TYR A 151 7.96 6.94 -5.21
C TYR A 151 8.49 8.18 -5.92
N GLY A 152 8.82 9.19 -5.13
CA GLY A 152 9.31 10.43 -5.69
C GLY A 152 9.82 11.41 -4.64
N ILE A 153 9.63 12.67 -4.96
CA ILE A 153 10.14 13.81 -4.21
C ILE A 153 8.95 14.62 -3.67
N ALA A 154 8.85 14.76 -2.35
CA ALA A 154 7.99 15.73 -1.72
C ALA A 154 8.66 17.10 -1.67
N TYR A 155 7.94 18.19 -1.83
CA TYR A 155 8.53 19.52 -1.69
C TYR A 155 7.54 20.57 -1.22
N ASN A 156 8.07 21.58 -0.51
CA ASN A 156 7.33 22.75 -0.06
C ASN A 156 7.58 23.90 -1.03
N PRO A 157 6.58 24.31 -1.85
CA PRO A 157 6.78 25.31 -2.90
C PRO A 157 7.15 26.68 -2.32
N ARG A 158 6.65 27.02 -1.11
CA ARG A 158 6.97 28.31 -0.46
C ARG A 158 8.42 28.37 -0.01
N LEU A 159 8.94 27.26 0.54
CA LEU A 159 10.35 27.17 0.94
C LEU A 159 11.27 27.20 -0.27
N LEU A 160 10.97 26.47 -1.33
CA LEU A 160 11.75 26.50 -2.57
C LEU A 160 11.82 27.93 -3.14
N LYS A 161 10.68 28.64 -3.19
CA LYS A 161 10.62 30.04 -3.63
C LYS A 161 11.50 30.95 -2.76
N ARG A 162 11.45 30.78 -1.44
CA ARG A 162 12.28 31.57 -0.49
C ARG A 162 13.78 31.31 -0.65
N LEU A 163 14.15 30.07 -0.97
CA LEU A 163 15.55 29.70 -1.24
C LEU A 163 16.00 30.11 -2.66
N GLY A 164 15.09 30.56 -3.52
CA GLY A 164 15.37 30.82 -4.93
C GLY A 164 15.78 29.57 -5.68
N VAL A 165 15.12 28.43 -5.37
CA VAL A 165 15.27 27.13 -6.02
C VAL A 165 14.02 26.85 -6.83
N PRO A 166 14.13 26.43 -8.11
CA PRO A 166 12.99 26.04 -8.92
C PRO A 166 12.33 24.77 -8.36
N GLU A 167 11.05 24.55 -8.69
CA GLU A 167 10.39 23.29 -8.38
C GLU A 167 11.12 22.13 -9.09
N PRO A 168 11.35 20.98 -8.40
CA PRO A 168 12.09 19.87 -8.96
C PRO A 168 11.36 19.26 -10.17
N ARG A 169 12.13 18.69 -11.12
CA ARG A 169 11.64 18.03 -12.33
C ARG A 169 12.15 16.60 -12.47
N ASP A 170 13.26 16.28 -11.76
CA ASP A 170 13.84 14.94 -11.73
C ASP A 170 14.67 14.76 -10.44
N TRP A 171 15.23 13.56 -10.24
CA TRP A 171 16.05 13.20 -9.09
C TRP A 171 17.23 14.15 -8.86
N ASP A 172 17.87 14.63 -9.91
CA ASP A 172 19.07 15.47 -9.79
C ASP A 172 18.82 16.84 -9.16
N ASP A 173 17.59 17.32 -9.22
CA ASP A 173 17.24 18.64 -8.69
C ASP A 173 17.35 18.74 -7.18
N VAL A 174 17.33 17.59 -6.45
CA VAL A 174 17.57 17.57 -5.00
C VAL A 174 19.03 17.86 -4.63
N LEU A 175 19.95 17.84 -5.61
CA LEU A 175 21.36 18.16 -5.45
C LEU A 175 21.67 19.65 -5.61
N HIS A 176 20.66 20.50 -5.85
CA HIS A 176 20.84 21.93 -6.02
C HIS A 176 21.59 22.55 -4.80
N PRO A 177 22.69 23.32 -4.99
CA PRO A 177 23.55 23.79 -3.88
C PRO A 177 22.80 24.58 -2.80
N LYS A 178 21.77 25.36 -3.18
CA LYS A 178 20.95 26.13 -2.25
C LYS A 178 20.05 25.26 -1.36
N LEU A 179 19.96 23.94 -1.60
CA LEU A 179 19.25 23.00 -0.74
C LEU A 179 20.09 22.44 0.40
N LYS A 180 21.33 22.92 0.58
CA LYS A 180 22.21 22.48 1.68
C LYS A 180 21.49 22.60 3.02
N GLY A 181 21.36 21.47 3.76
CA GLY A 181 20.66 21.37 5.03
C GLY A 181 19.13 21.48 4.94
N SER A 182 18.55 21.46 3.72
CA SER A 182 17.11 21.64 3.50
C SER A 182 16.41 20.42 2.93
N VAL A 183 17.10 19.28 2.84
CA VAL A 183 16.54 17.99 2.42
C VAL A 183 16.29 17.11 3.64
N ALA A 184 15.10 16.51 3.74
CA ALA A 184 14.78 15.46 4.69
C ALA A 184 14.71 14.11 3.98
N GLN A 185 15.21 13.07 4.61
CA GLN A 185 15.08 11.68 4.13
C GLN A 185 15.11 10.69 5.28
N CYS A 186 14.74 9.44 5.03
CA CYS A 186 14.92 8.34 5.98
C CYS A 186 16.09 7.47 5.55
N THR A 187 16.72 6.78 6.50
CA THR A 187 17.84 5.88 6.20
C THR A 187 17.33 4.58 5.53
N PRO A 188 18.11 3.96 4.64
CA PRO A 188 17.67 2.75 3.92
C PRO A 188 17.43 1.54 4.83
N TYR A 189 18.11 1.45 5.97
CA TYR A 189 17.93 0.35 6.92
C TYR A 189 16.71 0.49 7.84
N ARG A 190 16.07 1.68 7.87
CA ARG A 190 14.83 1.92 8.66
C ARG A 190 13.56 1.82 7.83
N SER A 191 13.68 1.94 6.51
CA SER A 191 12.53 2.01 5.62
C SER A 191 12.82 1.31 4.29
N SER A 192 11.97 0.36 3.92
CA SER A 192 12.02 -0.27 2.59
C SER A 192 11.83 0.74 1.46
N SER A 193 10.95 1.73 1.64
CA SER A 193 10.78 2.82 0.68
C SER A 193 12.08 3.57 0.39
N SER A 194 12.81 3.92 1.47
CA SER A 194 14.10 4.60 1.33
C SER A 194 15.12 3.68 0.70
N HIS A 195 15.18 2.40 1.12
CA HIS A 195 16.08 1.42 0.50
C HIS A 195 15.82 1.29 -1.00
N ALA A 196 14.57 1.08 -1.41
CA ALA A 196 14.19 0.96 -2.81
C ALA A 196 14.56 2.22 -3.62
N THR A 197 14.37 3.42 -3.06
CA THR A 197 14.77 4.66 -3.76
C THR A 197 16.30 4.78 -3.90
N TYR A 198 17.07 4.36 -2.88
CA TYR A 198 18.53 4.28 -2.99
C TYR A 198 18.94 3.30 -4.09
N GLU A 199 18.28 2.15 -4.17
CA GLU A 199 18.50 1.16 -5.21
C GLU A 199 18.18 1.71 -6.61
N VAL A 200 17.11 2.48 -6.78
CA VAL A 200 16.79 3.15 -8.05
C VAL A 200 17.96 4.06 -8.48
N ILE A 201 18.56 4.81 -7.56
CA ILE A 201 19.72 5.66 -7.85
C ILE A 201 20.94 4.80 -8.23
N LEU A 202 21.25 3.78 -7.44
CA LEU A 202 22.40 2.90 -7.66
C LEU A 202 22.27 2.12 -8.98
N GLN A 203 21.11 1.58 -9.27
CA GLN A 203 20.87 0.76 -10.47
C GLN A 203 20.78 1.62 -11.74
N SER A 204 20.26 2.84 -11.64
CA SER A 204 20.14 3.73 -12.80
C SER A 204 21.45 4.39 -13.22
N ARG A 205 22.40 4.54 -12.28
CA ARG A 205 23.68 5.25 -12.49
C ARG A 205 24.90 4.33 -12.46
N GLY A 206 24.71 3.09 -12.02
CA GLY A 206 25.80 2.19 -11.66
C GLY A 206 26.36 2.49 -10.25
N GLU A 207 27.04 1.51 -9.72
CA GLU A 207 27.47 1.48 -8.31
C GLU A 207 28.32 2.70 -7.92
N ALA A 208 29.38 2.96 -8.66
CA ALA A 208 30.33 4.03 -8.33
C ALA A 208 29.67 5.44 -8.39
N GLU A 209 29.02 5.76 -9.52
CA GLU A 209 28.36 7.05 -9.70
C GLU A 209 27.16 7.20 -8.75
N GLY A 210 26.39 6.12 -8.54
CA GLY A 210 25.25 6.13 -7.63
C GLY A 210 25.63 6.45 -6.18
N TRP A 211 26.74 5.89 -5.67
CA TRP A 211 27.21 6.22 -4.33
C TRP A 211 27.75 7.66 -4.23
N GLU A 212 28.43 8.16 -5.24
CA GLU A 212 28.86 9.58 -5.26
C GLU A 212 27.65 10.52 -5.30
N TRP A 213 26.59 10.14 -6.04
CA TRP A 213 25.33 10.88 -6.06
C TRP A 213 24.66 10.90 -4.68
N LEU A 214 24.61 9.75 -3.98
CA LEU A 214 24.03 9.63 -2.64
C LEU A 214 24.82 10.42 -1.58
N LYS A 215 26.16 10.49 -1.70
CA LYS A 215 27.00 11.35 -0.85
C LYS A 215 26.70 12.83 -1.09
N ARG A 216 26.48 13.25 -2.34
CA ARG A 216 26.06 14.62 -2.66
C ARG A 216 24.69 14.94 -2.10
N LEU A 217 23.75 13.99 -2.16
CA LEU A 217 22.44 14.13 -1.51
C LEU A 217 22.59 14.28 0.01
N ALA A 218 23.45 13.48 0.63
CA ALA A 218 23.72 13.57 2.06
C ALA A 218 24.30 14.93 2.48
N ALA A 219 25.10 15.57 1.61
CA ALA A 219 25.59 16.93 1.84
C ALA A 219 24.48 18.01 1.86
N ASN A 220 23.35 17.75 1.18
CA ASN A 220 22.15 18.59 1.23
C ASN A 220 21.18 18.19 2.34
N THR A 221 21.41 17.02 2.98
CA THR A 221 20.49 16.49 3.98
C THR A 221 20.63 17.23 5.31
N GLY A 222 19.52 17.80 5.76
CA GLY A 222 19.41 18.45 7.07
C GLY A 222 18.89 17.49 8.15
N ALA A 223 18.16 16.44 7.77
CA ALA A 223 17.71 15.40 8.70
C ALA A 223 17.56 14.01 8.06
N PHE A 224 18.00 12.99 8.81
CA PHE A 224 17.56 11.62 8.64
C PHE A 224 16.47 11.33 9.68
N VAL A 225 15.21 11.36 9.25
CA VAL A 225 14.04 11.14 10.13
C VAL A 225 13.88 9.67 10.50
N ALA A 226 13.07 9.39 11.52
CA ALA A 226 12.92 8.04 12.09
C ALA A 226 12.24 7.04 11.15
N ALA A 227 11.26 7.51 10.35
CA ALA A 227 10.53 6.68 9.40
C ALA A 227 10.24 7.46 8.12
N SER A 228 10.05 6.77 6.99
CA SER A 228 9.77 7.43 5.71
C SER A 228 8.48 8.27 5.73
N ARG A 229 7.48 7.88 6.51
CA ARG A 229 6.25 8.67 6.69
C ARG A 229 6.46 10.03 7.35
N ASP A 230 7.56 10.18 8.11
CA ASP A 230 7.87 11.42 8.79
C ASP A 230 8.48 12.46 7.81
N VAL A 231 9.00 12.01 6.67
CA VAL A 231 9.62 12.90 5.66
C VAL A 231 8.60 13.91 5.10
N PRO A 232 7.43 13.51 4.57
CA PRO A 232 6.44 14.48 4.12
C PRO A 232 5.92 15.38 5.23
N ALA A 233 5.78 14.88 6.45
CA ALA A 233 5.29 15.66 7.58
C ALA A 233 6.21 16.84 7.93
N VAL A 234 7.54 16.65 7.96
CA VAL A 234 8.48 17.76 8.23
C VAL A 234 8.58 18.74 7.05
N VAL A 235 8.39 18.25 5.81
CA VAL A 235 8.30 19.12 4.62
C VAL A 235 7.02 19.92 4.61
N ALA A 236 5.87 19.32 4.94
CA ALA A 236 4.58 19.97 5.03
C ALA A 236 4.58 21.09 6.07
N LYS A 237 5.17 20.87 7.24
CA LYS A 237 5.35 21.86 8.30
C LYS A 237 6.34 22.98 7.95
N GLY A 238 7.11 22.82 6.85
CA GLY A 238 8.08 23.83 6.42
C GLY A 238 9.40 23.76 7.21
N GLU A 239 9.72 22.65 7.84
CA GLU A 239 11.02 22.44 8.50
C GLU A 239 12.11 22.18 7.45
N TYR A 240 11.77 21.48 6.36
CA TYR A 240 12.65 21.19 5.22
C TYR A 240 11.94 21.52 3.90
N ALA A 241 12.73 21.92 2.91
CA ALA A 241 12.21 22.31 1.61
C ALA A 241 11.85 21.10 0.72
N VAL A 242 12.58 20.00 0.88
CA VAL A 242 12.49 18.81 0.04
C VAL A 242 12.53 17.56 0.89
N GLY A 243 11.71 16.57 0.52
CA GLY A 243 11.72 15.20 1.05
C GLY A 243 12.08 14.22 -0.07
N PHE A 244 13.10 13.41 0.15
CA PHE A 244 13.60 12.45 -0.83
C PHE A 244 13.10 11.04 -0.56
N GLY A 245 12.69 10.33 -1.63
CA GLY A 245 12.41 8.89 -1.59
C GLY A 245 11.14 8.52 -0.81
N VAL A 246 10.05 9.20 -1.09
CA VAL A 246 8.78 9.00 -0.38
C VAL A 246 7.67 8.47 -1.28
N PRO A 247 6.81 7.58 -0.78
CA PRO A 247 5.56 7.22 -1.44
C PRO A 247 4.63 8.42 -1.61
N SER A 248 3.96 8.51 -2.76
CA SER A 248 3.02 9.59 -3.07
C SER A 248 1.87 9.70 -2.07
N TYR A 249 1.39 8.59 -1.54
CA TYR A 249 0.25 8.58 -0.63
C TYR A 249 0.56 9.23 0.73
N PHE A 250 1.81 9.22 1.20
CA PHE A 250 2.18 9.99 2.40
C PHE A 250 2.09 11.50 2.16
N VAL A 251 2.46 11.96 0.95
CA VAL A 251 2.30 13.36 0.57
C VAL A 251 0.82 13.72 0.39
N PHE A 252 0.04 12.78 -0.14
CA PHE A 252 -1.40 12.92 -0.28
C PHE A 252 -2.11 13.08 1.08
N GLU A 253 -1.70 12.32 2.10
CA GLU A 253 -2.21 12.43 3.47
C GLU A 253 -1.99 13.85 4.03
N GLU A 254 -0.79 14.41 3.89
CA GLU A 254 -0.47 15.78 4.30
C GLU A 254 -1.26 16.83 3.49
N LYS A 255 -1.47 16.58 2.19
CA LYS A 255 -2.28 17.45 1.33
C LYS A 255 -3.73 17.49 1.79
N LEU A 256 -4.32 16.35 2.16
CA LEU A 256 -5.67 16.27 2.72
C LEU A 256 -5.79 16.95 4.09
N ALA A 257 -4.71 16.97 4.88
CA ALA A 257 -4.64 17.71 6.14
C ALA A 257 -4.54 19.23 5.93
N GLY A 258 -4.52 19.72 4.68
CA GLY A 258 -4.54 21.14 4.32
C GLY A 258 -3.17 21.78 4.14
N PHE A 259 -2.09 21.01 4.17
CA PHE A 259 -0.75 21.55 3.96
C PHE A 259 -0.47 21.87 2.48
N ASP A 260 0.32 22.94 2.26
CA ASP A 260 0.81 23.30 0.93
C ASP A 260 2.09 22.52 0.61
N ILE A 261 1.89 21.26 0.29
CA ILE A 261 2.93 20.33 -0.11
C ILE A 261 2.64 19.78 -1.50
N LYS A 262 3.67 19.55 -2.29
CA LYS A 262 3.58 18.97 -3.63
C LYS A 262 4.44 17.71 -3.74
N PHE A 263 4.16 16.93 -4.76
CA PHE A 263 4.86 15.70 -5.10
C PHE A 263 5.33 15.73 -6.55
N LEU A 264 6.53 15.23 -6.78
CA LEU A 264 7.04 14.92 -8.11
C LEU A 264 7.22 13.41 -8.23
N ALA A 265 6.61 12.81 -9.26
CA ALA A 265 7.00 11.51 -9.77
C ALA A 265 8.10 11.74 -10.82
N PRO A 266 9.38 11.38 -10.58
CA PRO A 266 10.46 11.58 -11.53
C PRO A 266 10.26 10.72 -12.80
N LYS A 267 10.96 11.04 -13.89
CA LYS A 267 10.83 10.30 -15.17
C LYS A 267 11.12 8.81 -15.05
N ARG A 268 12.07 8.44 -14.18
CA ARG A 268 12.36 7.06 -13.78
C ARG A 268 11.75 6.82 -12.40
N ALA A 269 10.42 6.94 -12.35
CA ALA A 269 9.68 6.70 -11.12
C ALA A 269 9.74 5.22 -10.76
N PHE A 270 9.89 4.94 -9.48
CA PHE A 270 9.74 3.60 -8.95
C PHE A 270 8.27 3.40 -8.56
N VAL A 271 7.64 2.39 -9.18
CA VAL A 271 6.27 1.97 -8.86
C VAL A 271 6.34 0.57 -8.31
N THR A 272 5.75 0.33 -7.15
CA THR A 272 5.74 -0.97 -6.49
C THR A 272 4.33 -1.34 -6.02
N PRO A 273 3.98 -2.63 -5.93
CA PRO A 273 2.75 -3.03 -5.30
C PRO A 273 2.82 -2.88 -3.78
N GLU A 274 1.65 -2.79 -3.15
CA GLU A 274 1.45 -3.08 -1.73
C GLU A 274 1.14 -4.58 -1.59
N PRO A 275 2.14 -5.43 -1.31
CA PRO A 275 1.94 -6.87 -1.27
C PRO A 275 1.14 -7.30 -0.04
N PHE A 276 0.41 -8.39 -0.19
CA PHE A 276 -0.43 -9.01 0.83
C PHE A 276 -0.12 -10.50 0.90
N ALA A 277 0.03 -11.02 2.10
CA ALA A 277 0.17 -12.44 2.37
C ALA A 277 -0.58 -12.85 3.64
N ILE A 278 -1.04 -14.09 3.67
CA ILE A 278 -1.55 -14.75 4.86
C ILE A 278 -0.38 -15.51 5.50
N LEU A 279 -0.15 -15.28 6.78
CA LEU A 279 0.96 -15.91 7.50
C LEU A 279 0.69 -17.40 7.75
N ALA A 280 1.70 -18.22 7.60
CA ALA A 280 1.61 -19.64 7.96
C ALA A 280 1.32 -19.78 9.46
N GLY A 281 0.27 -20.52 9.82
CA GLY A 281 -0.21 -20.63 11.19
C GLY A 281 -1.18 -19.52 11.64
N ALA A 282 -1.64 -18.67 10.73
CA ALA A 282 -2.68 -17.65 11.01
C ALA A 282 -3.90 -18.26 11.70
N ARG A 283 -4.38 -17.59 12.73
CA ARG A 283 -5.52 -18.07 13.55
C ARG A 283 -6.88 -17.80 12.92
N ARG A 284 -6.94 -16.81 11.99
CA ARG A 284 -8.18 -16.35 11.33
C ARG A 284 -8.03 -16.41 9.80
N PRO A 285 -7.77 -17.60 9.23
CA PRO A 285 -7.44 -17.72 7.81
C PRO A 285 -8.60 -17.38 6.88
N ARG A 286 -9.87 -17.52 7.34
CA ARG A 286 -11.04 -17.18 6.52
C ARG A 286 -11.25 -15.67 6.48
N ALA A 287 -11.20 -15.00 7.62
CA ALA A 287 -11.28 -13.54 7.68
C ALA A 287 -10.14 -12.90 6.86
N ALA A 288 -8.93 -13.48 6.91
CA ALA A 288 -7.79 -13.04 6.12
C ALA A 288 -8.03 -13.19 4.60
N ARG A 289 -8.58 -14.33 4.15
CA ARG A 289 -8.94 -14.55 2.73
C ARG A 289 -10.02 -13.61 2.26
N GLU A 290 -11.07 -13.43 3.05
CA GLU A 290 -12.16 -12.54 2.70
C GLU A 290 -11.72 -11.08 2.68
N PHE A 291 -10.77 -10.69 3.54
CA PHE A 291 -10.16 -9.36 3.49
C PHE A 291 -9.37 -9.16 2.20
N LEU A 292 -8.57 -10.15 1.76
CA LEU A 292 -7.94 -10.09 0.45
C LEU A 292 -8.97 -9.94 -0.68
N GLY A 293 -10.02 -10.75 -0.66
CA GLY A 293 -11.12 -10.64 -1.63
C GLY A 293 -11.76 -9.24 -1.65
N PHE A 294 -11.97 -8.65 -0.48
CA PHE A 294 -12.46 -7.28 -0.33
C PHE A 294 -11.48 -6.26 -0.94
N LEU A 295 -10.19 -6.33 -0.61
CA LEU A 295 -9.17 -5.41 -1.13
C LEU A 295 -9.08 -5.46 -2.67
N LEU A 296 -9.22 -6.65 -3.26
CA LEU A 296 -9.20 -6.86 -4.72
C LEU A 296 -10.55 -6.61 -5.41
N SER A 297 -11.62 -6.38 -4.66
CA SER A 297 -12.93 -6.01 -5.20
C SER A 297 -12.95 -4.57 -5.72
N GLU A 298 -13.95 -4.24 -6.54
CA GLU A 298 -14.17 -2.86 -6.99
C GLU A 298 -14.30 -1.88 -5.82
N ARG A 299 -15.01 -2.26 -4.73
CA ARG A 299 -15.15 -1.45 -3.51
C ARG A 299 -13.79 -1.20 -2.85
N GLY A 300 -12.94 -2.22 -2.72
CA GLY A 300 -11.61 -2.08 -2.16
C GLY A 300 -10.67 -1.25 -3.04
N GLN A 301 -10.66 -1.51 -4.35
CA GLN A 301 -9.83 -0.76 -5.29
C GLN A 301 -10.24 0.72 -5.36
N ARG A 302 -11.54 1.02 -5.31
CA ARG A 302 -12.03 2.40 -5.22
C ARG A 302 -11.57 3.09 -3.94
N LEU A 303 -11.63 2.39 -2.81
CA LEU A 303 -11.19 2.93 -1.53
C LEU A 303 -9.67 3.23 -1.52
N PHE A 304 -8.86 2.39 -2.19
CA PHE A 304 -7.43 2.69 -2.41
C PHE A 304 -7.24 4.00 -3.19
N MET A 305 -7.99 4.20 -4.28
CA MET A 305 -7.93 5.44 -5.05
C MET A 305 -8.31 6.67 -4.20
N GLU A 306 -9.30 6.55 -3.33
CA GLU A 306 -9.70 7.60 -2.40
C GLU A 306 -8.64 7.90 -1.32
N ARG A 307 -7.65 7.03 -1.18
CA ARG A 307 -6.50 7.15 -0.27
C ARG A 307 -5.17 7.44 -0.96
N GLY A 308 -5.21 7.75 -2.26
CA GLY A 308 -4.03 8.15 -3.02
C GLY A 308 -3.16 6.99 -3.51
N LEU A 309 -3.69 5.76 -3.48
CA LEU A 309 -3.07 4.59 -4.10
C LEU A 309 -3.73 4.28 -5.45
N PHE A 310 -3.00 3.55 -6.30
CA PHE A 310 -3.46 3.21 -7.63
C PHE A 310 -3.91 1.75 -7.71
N PRO A 311 -4.90 1.43 -8.57
CA PRO A 311 -5.36 0.06 -8.73
C PRO A 311 -4.26 -0.87 -9.25
N VAL A 312 -4.23 -2.09 -8.70
CA VAL A 312 -3.33 -3.16 -9.17
C VAL A 312 -3.85 -3.88 -10.41
N MET A 313 -5.11 -3.69 -10.76
CA MET A 313 -5.75 -4.27 -11.94
C MET A 313 -5.92 -3.21 -13.05
N PRO A 314 -5.43 -3.44 -14.28
CA PRO A 314 -5.51 -2.48 -15.40
C PRO A 314 -6.93 -2.04 -15.76
N ARG A 315 -7.94 -2.90 -15.48
CA ARG A 315 -9.36 -2.60 -15.75
C ARG A 315 -9.90 -1.43 -14.93
N TYR A 316 -9.33 -1.17 -13.76
CA TYR A 316 -9.70 -0.04 -12.92
C TYR A 316 -8.83 1.17 -13.26
N LYS A 317 -9.42 2.18 -13.88
CA LYS A 317 -8.74 3.46 -14.13
C LYS A 317 -9.07 4.44 -13.02
N VAL A 318 -8.09 5.27 -12.64
CA VAL A 318 -8.27 6.27 -11.60
C VAL A 318 -9.13 7.41 -12.13
N HIS A 319 -10.38 7.41 -11.72
CA HIS A 319 -11.36 8.44 -12.07
C HIS A 319 -12.13 8.91 -10.84
N GLY A 320 -12.28 10.23 -10.71
CA GLY A 320 -13.12 10.85 -9.69
C GLY A 320 -13.71 12.16 -10.20
N PRO A 321 -14.84 12.62 -9.67
CA PRO A 321 -15.39 13.92 -9.98
C PRO A 321 -14.38 15.03 -9.63
N PRO A 322 -14.42 16.18 -10.33
CA PRO A 322 -13.63 17.35 -9.94
C PRO A 322 -13.82 17.69 -8.45
N GLY A 323 -12.72 17.93 -7.75
CA GLY A 323 -12.73 18.22 -6.31
C GLY A 323 -12.82 17.01 -5.38
N SER A 324 -12.94 15.79 -5.91
CA SER A 324 -12.89 14.58 -5.10
C SER A 324 -11.47 14.23 -4.66
N THR A 325 -11.35 13.39 -3.62
CA THR A 325 -10.06 12.88 -3.16
C THR A 325 -9.32 12.11 -4.25
N VAL A 326 -10.04 11.39 -5.11
CA VAL A 326 -9.45 10.67 -6.26
C VAL A 326 -8.83 11.65 -7.26
N GLU A 327 -9.54 12.72 -7.62
CA GLU A 327 -9.00 13.73 -8.54
C GLU A 327 -7.81 14.49 -7.94
N LEU A 328 -7.83 14.75 -6.64
CA LEU A 328 -6.70 15.34 -5.93
C LEU A 328 -5.46 14.45 -5.97
N ALA A 329 -5.61 13.13 -5.83
CA ALA A 329 -4.51 12.16 -5.93
C ALA A 329 -3.91 12.16 -7.35
N VAL A 330 -4.76 12.20 -8.38
CA VAL A 330 -4.33 12.33 -9.79
C VAL A 330 -3.54 13.63 -10.01
N GLN A 331 -4.04 14.75 -9.53
CA GLN A 331 -3.36 16.04 -9.64
C GLN A 331 -2.01 16.03 -8.91
N LEU A 332 -1.96 15.47 -7.71
CA LEU A 332 -0.73 15.37 -6.92
C LEU A 332 0.37 14.62 -7.68
N THR A 333 0.02 13.56 -8.37
CA THR A 333 0.97 12.72 -9.16
C THR A 333 1.22 13.23 -10.57
N GLY A 334 0.79 14.45 -10.91
CA GLY A 334 1.03 15.04 -12.22
C GLY A 334 0.12 14.50 -13.32
N GLY A 335 -1.08 14.03 -12.96
CA GLY A 335 -2.09 13.56 -13.92
C GLY A 335 -2.04 12.05 -14.19
N ILE A 336 -1.26 11.29 -13.43
CA ILE A 336 -1.17 9.83 -13.60
C ILE A 336 -2.51 9.18 -13.24
N ARG A 337 -3.09 8.44 -14.19
CA ARG A 337 -4.35 7.70 -14.02
C ARG A 337 -4.19 6.18 -14.17
N SER A 338 -3.02 5.75 -14.64
CA SER A 338 -2.66 4.34 -14.78
C SER A 338 -1.15 4.21 -14.87
N PHE A 339 -0.61 3.11 -14.41
CA PHE A 339 0.80 2.74 -14.61
C PHE A 339 0.96 1.64 -15.67
N PHE A 340 -0.13 1.18 -16.26
CA PHE A 340 -0.13 0.14 -17.29
C PHE A 340 -0.18 0.69 -18.71
N GLU A 341 -0.74 1.90 -18.89
CA GLU A 341 -0.95 2.52 -20.20
C GLU A 341 -0.64 4.03 -20.16
N PRO A 342 0.51 4.51 -20.65
CA PRO A 342 1.66 3.73 -21.09
C PRO A 342 2.34 2.99 -19.93
N PRO A 343 3.09 1.90 -20.22
CA PRO A 343 3.83 1.20 -19.15
C PRO A 343 4.83 2.14 -18.49
N VAL A 344 4.94 2.06 -17.15
CA VAL A 344 5.90 2.86 -16.41
C VAL A 344 7.34 2.46 -16.78
N THR A 345 8.21 3.47 -16.97
CA THR A 345 9.65 3.23 -17.15
C THR A 345 10.26 2.87 -15.81
N ASN A 346 10.65 1.60 -15.66
CA ASN A 346 11.28 1.10 -14.45
C ASN A 346 12.71 0.63 -14.71
N VAL A 347 13.64 1.03 -13.84
CA VAL A 347 15.03 0.61 -13.86
C VAL A 347 15.39 -0.26 -12.64
N TYR A 348 14.51 -0.37 -11.69
CA TYR A 348 14.70 -1.12 -10.46
C TYR A 348 14.54 -2.63 -10.73
N ASP A 349 15.54 -3.37 -10.29
CA ASP A 349 15.59 -4.83 -10.33
C ASP A 349 15.49 -5.34 -8.88
N ASP A 350 14.41 -6.02 -8.57
CA ASP A 350 14.09 -6.49 -7.22
C ASP A 350 15.06 -7.59 -6.75
N GLU A 351 15.53 -8.47 -7.66
CA GLU A 351 16.49 -9.52 -7.32
C GLU A 351 17.85 -8.93 -6.95
N VAL A 352 18.30 -7.92 -7.69
CA VAL A 352 19.55 -7.19 -7.40
C VAL A 352 19.43 -6.47 -6.05
N ALA A 353 18.34 -5.77 -5.81
CA ALA A 353 18.09 -5.07 -4.55
C ALA A 353 18.08 -6.04 -3.35
N ARG A 354 17.41 -7.18 -3.49
CA ARG A 354 17.36 -8.23 -2.48
C ARG A 354 18.75 -8.81 -2.18
N ALA A 355 19.50 -9.13 -3.22
CA ALA A 355 20.81 -9.76 -3.06
C ALA A 355 21.80 -8.89 -2.30
N ARG A 356 21.72 -7.55 -2.44
CA ARG A 356 22.65 -6.60 -1.80
C ARG A 356 22.05 -5.73 -0.70
N PHE A 357 20.84 -6.08 -0.22
CA PHE A 357 20.14 -5.34 0.83
C PHE A 357 21.00 -5.02 2.04
N ARG A 358 21.72 -6.02 2.56
CA ARG A 358 22.61 -5.86 3.70
C ARG A 358 23.81 -4.96 3.37
N GLU A 359 24.43 -5.21 2.23
CA GLU A 359 25.61 -4.45 1.77
C GLU A 359 25.29 -2.96 1.62
N VAL A 360 24.19 -2.59 0.97
CA VAL A 360 23.77 -1.20 0.80
C VAL A 360 23.54 -0.53 2.15
N ASN A 361 22.88 -1.21 3.09
CA ASN A 361 22.61 -0.67 4.41
C ASN A 361 23.91 -0.47 5.24
N GLU A 362 24.85 -1.41 5.18
CA GLU A 362 26.14 -1.31 5.87
C GLU A 362 27.02 -0.23 5.26
N ARG A 363 27.04 -0.14 3.92
CA ARG A 363 27.78 0.89 3.21
C ARG A 363 27.22 2.28 3.47
N PHE A 364 25.90 2.43 3.51
CA PHE A 364 25.27 3.69 3.92
C PHE A 364 25.75 4.14 5.30
N LYS A 365 25.71 3.26 6.30
CA LYS A 365 26.19 3.58 7.66
C LYS A 365 27.64 4.01 7.68
N ARG A 366 28.50 3.27 6.96
CA ARG A 366 29.95 3.53 6.94
C ARG A 366 30.30 4.79 6.18
N ASP A 367 29.75 4.98 4.96
CA ASP A 367 30.24 5.99 4.01
C ASP A 367 29.42 7.30 4.05
N ILE A 368 28.21 7.26 4.58
CA ILE A 368 27.30 8.42 4.63
C ILE A 368 26.99 8.81 6.08
N GLU A 369 26.39 7.92 6.85
CA GLU A 369 25.88 8.26 8.18
C GLU A 369 27.00 8.61 9.15
N SER A 370 28.11 7.87 9.13
CA SER A 370 29.27 8.14 10.00
C SER A 370 29.95 9.49 9.74
N SER A 371 29.89 9.97 8.50
CA SER A 371 30.47 11.26 8.08
C SER A 371 29.47 12.43 8.14
N TRP A 372 28.18 12.14 8.33
CA TRP A 372 27.14 13.14 8.37
C TRP A 372 27.14 13.89 9.72
N SER A 373 27.57 15.14 9.69
CA SER A 373 27.73 15.97 10.89
C SER A 373 26.41 16.49 11.48
N GLY A 374 25.25 16.07 10.92
CA GLY A 374 23.94 16.62 11.26
C GLY A 374 23.80 18.06 10.80
N GLY A 375 22.59 18.52 10.55
CA GLY A 375 22.32 19.94 10.23
C GLY A 375 22.59 20.91 11.39
N LYS A 376 23.67 20.71 12.15
CA LYS A 376 24.15 21.61 13.21
C LYS A 376 24.78 22.83 12.57
N GLY A 377 23.93 23.68 12.02
CA GLY A 377 24.31 24.91 11.36
C GLY A 377 23.08 25.77 11.07
N ARG A 378 22.16 25.85 12.04
CA ARG A 378 21.12 26.88 12.10
C ARG A 378 21.18 27.60 13.44
#